data_3f0cd315d8eeef7bdccf8df506df370f
#
_entry.id   3f0cd315d8eeef7bdccf8df506df370f
#
_cell.length_a   1.000
_cell.length_b   1.000
_cell.length_c   1.000
_cell.angle_alpha   90.00
_cell.angle_beta   90.00
_cell.angle_gamma   90.00
#
_symmetry.space_group_name_H-M   'P 1'
#
loop_
_entity.id
_entity.type
_entity.pdbx_description
1 polymer ?
#
loop_
_entity_poly.entity_id
_entity_poly.type
_entity_poly.pdbx_seq_one_letter_code
_entity_poly.pdbx_strand_id
1 'polypeptide(L)'
;MEKIHTKADYLDSLKNRNLTIYLMGELVEDPLTHPIIKPSIEAMAETYALAEREPELASAISPYTNEPINRFLHIAENNQDLYLQNQMQRKLGQLTGTCFQRCVGMDAFNALHSVTYEIDEKYKTDYHKKFISFLTKMHESNLVIGGAMTDVKGDRSKPPHQQADQDLYLRVVKRDKKGVYVSGAKAHQTGCLNSHWMVVMPTLRLTEEDKDYAIVGALPIESDGITYIYGRQSCDTRSMEPGEYDVGNKYFAGQEAMVIFDNVFIPNEYIFMNGEYDFAAMLVERFTCYHRRSYVCKAGVGDVMIGAAATIAEYNGVENKSHIREKLVEMNKLNETIYATGIASSLQGKETKSGNFINCLLYTSPSPRDDATSRMPSSA
;
A
#
# COMPACT_ATOMS: atom_id res chain seq x y z
N MET A 1 -21.97 -5.55 5.26
CA MET A 1 -21.32 -4.63 6.24
C MET A 1 -21.90 -3.26 5.99
N GLU A 2 -22.27 -2.53 7.03
CA GLU A 2 -22.70 -1.14 6.91
C GLU A 2 -21.56 -0.27 6.37
N LYS A 3 -21.91 0.85 5.72
CA LYS A 3 -20.94 1.76 5.12
C LYS A 3 -20.13 2.45 6.22
N ILE A 4 -18.83 2.43 6.09
CA ILE A 4 -17.90 3.09 7.01
C ILE A 4 -17.86 4.59 6.70
N HIS A 5 -18.30 5.43 7.63
CA HIS A 5 -18.27 6.88 7.51
C HIS A 5 -17.22 7.52 8.39
N THR A 6 -17.01 6.97 9.58
CA THR A 6 -16.22 7.57 10.65
C THR A 6 -15.05 6.68 11.07
N LYS A 7 -14.12 7.29 11.82
CA LYS A 7 -13.07 6.54 12.54
C LYS A 7 -13.67 5.45 13.43
N ALA A 8 -14.78 5.76 14.13
CA ALA A 8 -15.44 4.81 15.03
C ALA A 8 -16.02 3.61 14.26
N ASP A 9 -16.68 3.85 13.12
CA ASP A 9 -17.22 2.77 12.26
C ASP A 9 -16.10 1.86 11.77
N TYR A 10 -14.96 2.45 11.36
CA TYR A 10 -13.81 1.67 10.93
C TYR A 10 -13.27 0.77 12.05
N LEU A 11 -13.08 1.30 13.25
CA LEU A 11 -12.63 0.51 14.40
C LEU A 11 -13.63 -0.59 14.77
N ASP A 12 -14.93 -0.29 14.68
CA ASP A 12 -15.99 -1.25 14.93
C ASP A 12 -16.01 -2.38 13.87
N SER A 13 -15.76 -2.06 12.63
CA SER A 13 -15.71 -3.00 11.51
C SER A 13 -14.60 -4.05 11.62
N LEU A 14 -13.59 -3.80 12.46
CA LEU A 14 -12.48 -4.72 12.70
C LEU A 14 -12.74 -5.71 13.84
N LYS A 15 -13.85 -5.58 14.56
CA LYS A 15 -14.19 -6.49 15.66
C LYS A 15 -14.60 -7.88 15.15
N ASN A 16 -14.37 -8.88 16.00
CA ASN A 16 -14.79 -10.26 15.78
C ASN A 16 -14.26 -10.92 14.49
N ARG A 17 -13.12 -10.43 13.96
CA ARG A 17 -12.47 -11.03 12.81
C ARG A 17 -11.70 -12.29 13.20
N ASN A 18 -11.78 -13.32 12.35
CA ASN A 18 -11.04 -14.56 12.55
C ASN A 18 -9.73 -14.53 11.76
N LEU A 19 -8.66 -14.02 12.38
CA LEU A 19 -7.33 -13.92 11.77
C LEU A 19 -6.32 -14.79 12.50
N THR A 20 -5.53 -15.57 11.77
CA THR A 20 -4.39 -16.28 12.32
C THR A 20 -3.14 -15.40 12.23
N ILE A 21 -2.75 -14.78 13.34
CA ILE A 21 -1.63 -13.84 13.43
C ILE A 21 -0.59 -14.35 14.41
N TYR A 22 0.66 -14.47 13.96
CA TYR A 22 1.80 -14.73 14.82
C TYR A 22 2.66 -13.48 14.97
N LEU A 23 3.02 -13.14 16.21
CA LEU A 23 3.95 -12.07 16.55
C LEU A 23 5.02 -12.60 17.50
N MET A 24 6.29 -12.50 17.08
CA MET A 24 7.45 -12.99 17.85
C MET A 24 7.32 -14.48 18.26
N GLY A 25 6.64 -15.29 17.45
CA GLY A 25 6.42 -16.72 17.66
C GLY A 25 5.15 -17.07 18.46
N GLU A 26 4.43 -16.08 18.96
CA GLU A 26 3.20 -16.29 19.74
C GLU A 26 1.96 -15.97 18.90
N LEU A 27 0.88 -16.73 19.12
CA LEU A 27 -0.41 -16.47 18.48
C LEU A 27 -1.08 -15.26 19.15
N VAL A 28 -1.50 -14.31 18.35
CA VAL A 28 -2.22 -13.11 18.82
C VAL A 28 -3.71 -13.42 18.96
N GLU A 29 -4.25 -13.31 20.17
CA GLU A 29 -5.67 -13.56 20.44
C GLU A 29 -6.56 -12.40 19.95
N ASP A 30 -6.18 -11.15 20.26
CA ASP A 30 -6.94 -9.96 19.88
C ASP A 30 -6.00 -8.85 19.37
N PRO A 31 -5.95 -8.61 18.05
CA PRO A 31 -5.12 -7.55 17.48
C PRO A 31 -5.57 -6.13 17.86
N LEU A 32 -6.86 -5.92 18.21
CA LEU A 32 -7.39 -4.60 18.55
C LEU A 32 -6.88 -4.06 19.89
N THR A 33 -6.55 -4.96 20.80
CA THR A 33 -6.05 -4.61 22.14
C THR A 33 -4.56 -4.85 22.30
N HIS A 34 -3.93 -5.57 21.35
CA HIS A 34 -2.51 -5.90 21.44
C HIS A 34 -1.63 -4.62 21.35
N PRO A 35 -0.73 -4.36 22.32
CA PRO A 35 -0.04 -3.08 22.46
C PRO A 35 0.87 -2.71 21.26
N ILE A 36 1.41 -3.70 20.56
CA ILE A 36 2.25 -3.49 19.36
C ILE A 36 1.39 -3.28 18.11
N ILE A 37 0.24 -3.95 18.00
CA ILE A 37 -0.60 -3.91 16.79
C ILE A 37 -1.54 -2.70 16.81
N LYS A 38 -2.18 -2.40 17.93
CA LYS A 38 -3.16 -1.34 18.09
C LYS A 38 -2.70 0.02 17.49
N PRO A 39 -1.47 0.51 17.73
CA PRO A 39 -1.02 1.78 17.14
C PRO A 39 -1.06 1.77 15.60
N SER A 40 -0.90 0.63 14.95
CA SER A 40 -1.01 0.53 13.48
C SER A 40 -2.46 0.63 13.00
N ILE A 41 -3.41 0.11 13.77
CA ILE A 41 -4.84 0.25 13.52
C ILE A 41 -5.26 1.71 13.67
N GLU A 42 -4.77 2.41 14.70
CA GLU A 42 -5.04 3.83 14.93
C GLU A 42 -4.49 4.71 13.79
N ALA A 43 -3.31 4.38 13.23
CA ALA A 43 -2.76 5.11 12.10
C ALA A 43 -3.64 4.97 10.83
N MET A 44 -4.22 3.80 10.59
CA MET A 44 -5.16 3.60 9.49
C MET A 44 -6.51 4.27 9.77
N ALA A 45 -7.00 4.22 11.01
CA ALA A 45 -8.23 4.87 11.45
C ALA A 45 -8.16 6.40 11.26
N GLU A 46 -6.97 7.01 11.37
CA GLU A 46 -6.77 8.44 11.14
C GLU A 46 -7.11 8.87 9.70
N THR A 47 -7.08 7.95 8.73
CA THR A 47 -7.52 8.25 7.35
C THR A 47 -9.03 8.50 7.24
N TYR A 48 -9.84 7.90 8.10
CA TYR A 48 -11.26 8.19 8.21
C TYR A 48 -11.50 9.44 9.05
N ALA A 49 -10.79 9.62 10.16
CA ALA A 49 -10.86 10.83 10.96
C ALA A 49 -10.52 12.09 10.16
N LEU A 50 -9.54 12.01 9.23
CA LEU A 50 -9.24 13.12 8.33
C LEU A 50 -10.42 13.38 7.37
N ALA A 51 -11.06 12.34 6.84
CA ALA A 51 -12.23 12.49 5.97
C ALA A 51 -13.43 13.14 6.69
N GLU A 52 -13.58 12.90 7.98
CA GLU A 52 -14.59 13.59 8.81
C GLU A 52 -14.25 15.06 9.00
N ARG A 53 -12.98 15.40 9.26
CA ARG A 53 -12.55 16.78 9.55
C ARG A 53 -12.35 17.64 8.29
N GLU A 54 -11.83 17.06 7.23
CA GLU A 54 -11.48 17.73 5.98
C GLU A 54 -12.02 16.93 4.77
N PRO A 55 -13.35 16.82 4.58
CA PRO A 55 -13.94 15.96 3.54
C PRO A 55 -13.53 16.39 2.12
N GLU A 56 -13.31 17.66 1.87
CA GLU A 56 -12.85 18.18 0.57
C GLU A 56 -11.47 17.64 0.20
N LEU A 57 -10.62 17.40 1.20
CA LEU A 57 -9.28 16.85 1.03
C LEU A 57 -9.30 15.32 0.98
N ALA A 58 -9.99 14.67 1.91
CA ALA A 58 -9.85 13.23 2.13
C ALA A 58 -11.04 12.37 1.68
N SER A 59 -12.06 12.99 1.05
CA SER A 59 -13.17 12.30 0.41
C SER A 59 -13.24 12.62 -1.08
N ALA A 60 -13.95 11.79 -1.83
CA ALA A 60 -14.32 11.98 -3.23
C ALA A 60 -15.71 11.43 -3.47
N ILE A 61 -16.38 11.86 -4.55
CA ILE A 61 -17.63 11.23 -4.97
C ILE A 61 -17.31 10.02 -5.85
N SER A 62 -17.91 8.90 -5.53
CA SER A 62 -17.77 7.68 -6.33
C SER A 62 -18.49 7.83 -7.67
N PRO A 63 -17.87 7.60 -8.83
CA PRO A 63 -18.56 7.59 -10.11
C PRO A 63 -19.51 6.38 -10.28
N TYR A 64 -19.40 5.37 -9.41
CA TYR A 64 -20.18 4.13 -9.51
C TYR A 64 -21.40 4.12 -8.59
N THR A 65 -21.32 4.78 -7.42
CA THR A 65 -22.41 4.81 -6.44
C THR A 65 -23.04 6.19 -6.28
N ASN A 66 -22.39 7.23 -6.81
CA ASN A 66 -22.74 8.64 -6.63
C ASN A 66 -22.78 9.09 -5.16
N GLU A 67 -22.02 8.40 -4.30
CA GLU A 67 -21.95 8.63 -2.87
C GLU A 67 -20.52 9.02 -2.44
N PRO A 68 -20.34 9.75 -1.32
CA PRO A 68 -19.03 10.02 -0.78
C PRO A 68 -18.30 8.73 -0.37
N ILE A 69 -17.02 8.66 -0.75
CA ILE A 69 -16.07 7.61 -0.37
C ILE A 69 -14.79 8.24 0.15
N ASN A 70 -14.02 7.49 0.91
CA ASN A 70 -12.68 7.89 1.27
C ASN A 70 -11.81 7.98 0.00
N ARG A 71 -11.02 9.06 -0.15
CA ARG A 71 -10.20 9.31 -1.35
C ARG A 71 -9.20 8.19 -1.68
N PHE A 72 -8.85 7.34 -0.73
CA PHE A 72 -8.04 6.15 -0.99
C PHE A 72 -8.72 5.08 -1.85
N LEU A 73 -10.02 5.17 -2.08
CA LEU A 73 -10.75 4.29 -3.00
C LEU A 73 -10.96 4.91 -4.39
N HIS A 74 -10.74 6.22 -4.51
CA HIS A 74 -11.02 6.97 -5.73
C HIS A 74 -10.02 6.62 -6.84
N ILE A 75 -10.57 6.35 -8.03
CA ILE A 75 -9.78 6.23 -9.26
C ILE A 75 -9.54 7.64 -9.79
N ALA A 76 -8.28 8.02 -9.96
CA ALA A 76 -7.93 9.34 -10.43
C ALA A 76 -8.41 9.55 -11.89
N GLU A 77 -9.20 10.57 -12.14
CA GLU A 77 -9.76 10.92 -13.44
C GLU A 77 -8.99 12.08 -14.11
N ASN A 78 -8.23 12.84 -13.31
CA ASN A 78 -7.52 14.01 -13.76
C ASN A 78 -6.32 14.33 -12.84
N ASN A 79 -5.57 15.37 -13.20
CA ASN A 79 -4.42 15.83 -12.41
C ASN A 79 -4.81 16.40 -11.05
N GLN A 80 -6.00 16.98 -10.90
CA GLN A 80 -6.49 17.51 -9.63
C GLN A 80 -6.71 16.41 -8.59
N ASP A 81 -7.20 15.24 -9.02
CA ASP A 81 -7.35 14.09 -8.12
C ASP A 81 -6.00 13.64 -7.56
N LEU A 82 -4.98 13.53 -8.42
CA LEU A 82 -3.62 13.18 -8.01
C LEU A 82 -3.01 14.26 -7.09
N TYR A 83 -3.29 15.53 -7.37
CA TYR A 83 -2.84 16.65 -6.54
C TYR A 83 -3.45 16.59 -5.13
N LEU A 84 -4.77 16.40 -5.04
CA LEU A 84 -5.46 16.25 -3.75
C LEU A 84 -4.99 15.01 -2.98
N GLN A 85 -4.72 13.90 -3.67
CA GLN A 85 -4.11 12.72 -3.04
C GLN A 85 -2.75 13.06 -2.43
N ASN A 86 -1.91 13.84 -3.11
CA ASN A 86 -0.61 14.25 -2.56
C ASN A 86 -0.76 15.12 -1.30
N GLN A 87 -1.66 16.09 -1.33
CA GLN A 87 -1.93 16.94 -0.16
C GLN A 87 -2.44 16.12 1.02
N MET A 88 -3.41 15.24 0.79
CA MET A 88 -3.95 14.34 1.79
C MET A 88 -2.86 13.45 2.41
N GLN A 89 -1.99 12.87 1.59
CA GLN A 89 -0.93 11.99 2.06
C GLN A 89 0.13 12.73 2.88
N ARG A 90 0.54 13.96 2.48
CA ARG A 90 1.43 14.79 3.31
C ARG A 90 0.79 15.11 4.65
N LYS A 91 -0.48 15.51 4.64
CA LYS A 91 -1.24 15.82 5.86
C LYS A 91 -1.31 14.62 6.81
N LEU A 92 -1.64 13.44 6.30
CA LEU A 92 -1.66 12.22 7.11
C LEU A 92 -0.28 11.86 7.67
N GLY A 93 0.78 12.04 6.88
CA GLY A 93 2.15 11.88 7.37
C GLY A 93 2.49 12.81 8.53
N GLN A 94 2.05 14.08 8.47
CA GLN A 94 2.20 15.05 9.56
C GLN A 94 1.40 14.63 10.81
N LEU A 95 0.16 14.17 10.64
CA LEU A 95 -0.73 13.78 11.74
C LEU A 95 -0.28 12.54 12.47
N THR A 96 0.24 11.55 11.74
CA THR A 96 0.59 10.24 12.30
C THR A 96 2.08 10.08 12.62
N GLY A 97 2.97 10.84 11.98
CA GLY A 97 4.42 10.68 12.08
C GLY A 97 4.91 9.30 11.59
N THR A 98 4.06 8.55 10.88
CA THR A 98 4.35 7.17 10.43
C THR A 98 3.61 6.84 9.15
N CYS A 99 3.65 5.56 8.73
CA CYS A 99 2.87 5.05 7.60
C CYS A 99 1.42 4.77 8.02
N PHE A 100 0.47 5.40 7.35
CA PHE A 100 -0.98 5.17 7.53
C PHE A 100 -1.53 4.05 6.62
N GLN A 101 -0.69 3.35 5.87
CA GLN A 101 -0.87 2.01 5.27
C GLN A 101 -1.87 1.89 4.10
N ARG A 102 -2.50 2.96 3.62
CA ARG A 102 -3.55 2.86 2.59
C ARG A 102 -3.09 3.10 1.15
N CYS A 103 -1.85 3.58 0.95
CA CYS A 103 -1.35 3.90 -0.39
C CYS A 103 -1.34 2.69 -1.32
N VAL A 104 -0.97 1.51 -0.79
CA VAL A 104 -0.82 0.28 -1.59
C VAL A 104 -2.14 -0.10 -2.28
N GLY A 105 -3.26 -0.09 -1.55
CA GLY A 105 -4.58 -0.40 -2.12
C GLY A 105 -5.03 0.63 -3.15
N MET A 106 -4.87 1.93 -2.85
CA MET A 106 -5.19 3.02 -3.78
C MET A 106 -4.41 2.90 -5.09
N ASP A 107 -3.10 2.68 -4.98
CA ASP A 107 -2.22 2.64 -6.15
C ASP A 107 -2.47 1.37 -6.98
N ALA A 108 -2.79 0.24 -6.31
CA ALA A 108 -3.20 -0.99 -6.98
C ALA A 108 -4.50 -0.82 -7.77
N PHE A 109 -5.50 -0.18 -7.18
CA PHE A 109 -6.78 0.05 -7.86
C PHE A 109 -6.61 0.92 -9.10
N ASN A 110 -5.84 2.00 -9.00
CA ASN A 110 -5.54 2.87 -10.14
C ASN A 110 -4.78 2.12 -11.24
N ALA A 111 -3.82 1.26 -10.89
CA ALA A 111 -3.10 0.44 -11.85
C ALA A 111 -4.00 -0.61 -12.51
N LEU A 112 -4.80 -1.33 -11.72
CA LEU A 112 -5.70 -2.37 -12.20
C LEU A 112 -6.79 -1.83 -13.12
N HIS A 113 -7.31 -0.62 -12.87
CA HIS A 113 -8.30 0.01 -13.74
C HIS A 113 -7.83 0.07 -15.19
N SER A 114 -6.58 0.43 -15.43
CA SER A 114 -6.03 0.52 -16.78
C SER A 114 -5.53 -0.82 -17.32
N VAL A 115 -4.91 -1.65 -16.48
CA VAL A 115 -4.30 -2.90 -16.93
C VAL A 115 -5.36 -3.94 -17.29
N THR A 116 -6.41 -4.09 -16.49
CA THR A 116 -7.51 -5.02 -16.78
C THR A 116 -8.23 -4.67 -18.08
N TYR A 117 -8.40 -3.37 -18.37
CA TYR A 117 -8.96 -2.90 -19.63
C TYR A 117 -8.10 -3.34 -20.83
N GLU A 118 -6.79 -3.16 -20.76
CA GLU A 118 -5.87 -3.52 -21.85
C GLU A 118 -5.71 -5.06 -21.99
N ILE A 119 -5.83 -5.83 -20.91
CA ILE A 119 -5.91 -7.29 -20.98
C ILE A 119 -7.16 -7.72 -21.76
N ASP A 120 -8.33 -7.15 -21.43
CA ASP A 120 -9.59 -7.47 -22.12
C ASP A 120 -9.55 -7.09 -23.59
N GLU A 121 -8.89 -5.96 -23.95
CA GLU A 121 -8.68 -5.60 -25.37
C GLU A 121 -7.90 -6.68 -26.12
N LYS A 122 -6.84 -7.23 -25.52
CA LYS A 122 -5.95 -8.21 -26.16
C LYS A 122 -6.51 -9.62 -26.11
N TYR A 123 -6.96 -10.10 -24.97
CA TYR A 123 -7.32 -11.49 -24.72
C TYR A 123 -8.82 -11.78 -24.79
N LYS A 124 -9.66 -10.73 -24.94
CA LYS A 124 -11.12 -10.82 -24.98
C LYS A 124 -11.70 -11.45 -23.71
N THR A 125 -11.09 -11.12 -22.58
CA THR A 125 -11.55 -11.48 -21.24
C THR A 125 -12.60 -10.51 -20.73
N ASP A 126 -13.04 -10.66 -19.48
CA ASP A 126 -14.01 -9.78 -18.79
C ASP A 126 -13.46 -9.22 -17.46
N TYR A 127 -12.14 -9.16 -17.33
CA TYR A 127 -11.47 -8.79 -16.09
C TYR A 127 -11.75 -7.34 -15.69
N HIS A 128 -11.84 -6.42 -16.64
CA HIS A 128 -12.16 -5.02 -16.34
C HIS A 128 -13.57 -4.90 -15.76
N LYS A 129 -14.55 -5.59 -16.34
CA LYS A 129 -15.92 -5.63 -15.82
C LYS A 129 -15.98 -6.20 -14.41
N LYS A 130 -15.26 -7.30 -14.14
CA LYS A 130 -15.16 -7.90 -12.81
C LYS A 130 -14.51 -6.93 -11.81
N PHE A 131 -13.43 -6.27 -12.23
CA PHE A 131 -12.74 -5.27 -11.40
C PHE A 131 -13.65 -4.09 -11.05
N ILE A 132 -14.38 -3.54 -12.02
CA ILE A 132 -15.34 -2.45 -11.77
C ILE A 132 -16.46 -2.89 -10.81
N SER A 133 -16.98 -4.13 -10.97
CA SER A 133 -17.97 -4.68 -10.03
C SER A 133 -17.41 -4.80 -8.62
N PHE A 134 -16.19 -5.28 -8.48
CA PHE A 134 -15.49 -5.35 -7.19
C PHE A 134 -15.26 -3.96 -6.59
N LEU A 135 -14.78 -3.01 -7.38
CA LEU A 135 -14.54 -1.63 -6.96
C LEU A 135 -15.85 -0.97 -6.48
N THR A 136 -16.95 -1.18 -7.20
CA THR A 136 -18.29 -0.69 -6.79
C THR A 136 -18.66 -1.22 -5.41
N LYS A 137 -18.49 -2.52 -5.16
CA LYS A 137 -18.73 -3.13 -3.86
C LYS A 137 -17.88 -2.51 -2.75
N MET A 138 -16.61 -2.20 -3.04
CA MET A 138 -15.73 -1.52 -2.08
C MET A 138 -16.18 -0.09 -1.78
N HIS A 139 -16.71 0.62 -2.79
CA HIS A 139 -17.26 1.98 -2.65
C HIS A 139 -18.58 1.98 -1.85
N GLU A 140 -19.48 1.03 -2.08
CA GLU A 140 -20.75 0.91 -1.36
C GLU A 140 -20.56 0.86 0.16
N SER A 141 -19.55 0.11 0.61
CA SER A 141 -19.24 -0.04 2.04
C SER A 141 -18.06 0.81 2.51
N ASN A 142 -17.41 1.56 1.60
CA ASN A 142 -16.24 2.43 1.89
C ASN A 142 -15.11 1.70 2.63
N LEU A 143 -14.74 0.50 2.15
CA LEU A 143 -13.83 -0.43 2.82
C LEU A 143 -12.35 -0.06 2.66
N VAL A 144 -11.51 -0.61 3.51
CA VAL A 144 -10.05 -0.54 3.35
C VAL A 144 -9.57 -1.73 2.52
N ILE A 145 -8.72 -1.42 1.53
CA ILE A 145 -8.06 -2.40 0.68
C ILE A 145 -6.57 -2.38 0.97
N GLY A 146 -6.04 -3.54 1.32
CA GLY A 146 -4.61 -3.79 1.39
C GLY A 146 -4.07 -4.37 0.08
N GLY A 147 -2.75 -4.51 0.00
CA GLY A 147 -2.10 -5.18 -1.11
C GLY A 147 -1.11 -6.22 -0.63
N ALA A 148 -1.09 -7.37 -1.29
CA ALA A 148 -0.13 -8.43 -1.08
C ALA A 148 0.67 -8.63 -2.37
N MET A 149 1.76 -7.87 -2.51
CA MET A 149 2.47 -7.70 -3.77
C MET A 149 3.87 -8.31 -3.75
N THR A 150 4.73 -7.84 -2.84
CA THR A 150 6.13 -8.27 -2.78
C THR A 150 6.24 -9.73 -2.38
N ASP A 151 6.91 -10.53 -3.22
CA ASP A 151 7.18 -11.95 -2.96
C ASP A 151 8.43 -12.13 -2.07
N VAL A 152 8.59 -13.32 -1.46
CA VAL A 152 9.78 -13.67 -0.64
C VAL A 152 11.05 -13.74 -1.48
N LYS A 153 10.95 -14.23 -2.73
CA LYS A 153 11.93 -14.18 -3.83
C LYS A 153 13.07 -15.21 -3.82
N GLY A 154 13.40 -15.85 -2.74
CA GLY A 154 14.45 -16.88 -2.74
C GLY A 154 15.76 -16.50 -3.47
N ASP A 155 16.19 -17.33 -4.40
CA ASP A 155 17.34 -17.08 -5.28
C ASP A 155 16.99 -16.09 -6.39
N ARG A 156 17.45 -14.84 -6.27
CA ARG A 156 17.13 -13.77 -7.22
C ARG A 156 17.76 -13.92 -8.61
N SER A 157 18.66 -14.88 -8.80
CA SER A 157 19.22 -15.21 -10.12
C SER A 157 18.28 -16.08 -10.95
N LYS A 158 17.22 -16.62 -10.34
CA LYS A 158 16.29 -17.58 -10.94
C LYS A 158 14.87 -17.02 -11.03
N PRO A 159 14.15 -17.31 -12.12
CA PRO A 159 12.72 -17.00 -12.23
C PRO A 159 11.90 -17.84 -11.23
N PRO A 160 10.62 -17.47 -10.98
CA PRO A 160 9.76 -18.19 -10.03
C PRO A 160 9.66 -19.69 -10.27
N HIS A 161 9.49 -20.16 -11.51
CA HIS A 161 9.37 -21.60 -11.85
C HIS A 161 10.66 -22.41 -11.59
N GLN A 162 11.82 -21.76 -11.41
CA GLN A 162 13.12 -22.41 -11.15
C GLN A 162 13.55 -22.34 -9.68
N GLN A 163 12.74 -21.77 -8.81
CA GLN A 163 13.05 -21.75 -7.39
C GLN A 163 13.06 -23.18 -6.81
N ALA A 164 13.91 -23.42 -5.83
CA ALA A 164 13.96 -24.72 -5.13
C ALA A 164 12.63 -25.02 -4.40
N ASP A 165 12.01 -23.96 -3.87
CA ASP A 165 10.65 -23.99 -3.35
C ASP A 165 9.78 -23.03 -4.18
N GLN A 166 8.79 -23.57 -4.86
CA GLN A 166 7.90 -22.80 -5.73
C GLN A 166 6.99 -21.85 -4.95
N ASP A 167 6.73 -22.11 -3.67
CA ASP A 167 5.86 -21.32 -2.81
C ASP A 167 6.55 -20.10 -2.20
N LEU A 168 7.82 -19.83 -2.57
CA LEU A 168 8.47 -18.54 -2.32
C LEU A 168 7.82 -17.37 -3.11
N TYR A 169 7.01 -17.71 -4.11
CA TYR A 169 6.18 -16.79 -4.87
C TYR A 169 4.74 -17.29 -4.83
N LEU A 170 3.78 -16.37 -4.78
CA LEU A 170 2.38 -16.73 -4.85
C LEU A 170 2.05 -17.28 -6.25
N ARG A 171 1.45 -18.45 -6.32
CA ARG A 171 1.07 -19.10 -7.57
C ARG A 171 -0.30 -19.79 -7.49
N VAL A 172 -0.90 -20.02 -8.64
CA VAL A 172 -2.09 -20.86 -8.78
C VAL A 172 -1.66 -22.32 -8.71
N VAL A 173 -2.18 -23.06 -7.74
CA VAL A 173 -1.93 -24.51 -7.56
C VAL A 173 -3.04 -25.35 -8.12
N LYS A 174 -4.24 -24.79 -8.28
CA LYS A 174 -5.39 -25.49 -8.85
C LYS A 174 -6.36 -24.49 -9.47
N ARG A 175 -6.95 -24.86 -10.60
CA ARG A 175 -8.03 -24.15 -11.28
C ARG A 175 -9.27 -25.02 -11.34
N ASP A 176 -10.44 -24.49 -11.06
CA ASP A 176 -11.71 -25.15 -11.29
C ASP A 176 -12.75 -24.19 -11.90
N LYS A 177 -14.00 -24.67 -12.08
CA LYS A 177 -15.07 -23.85 -12.69
C LYS A 177 -15.50 -22.64 -11.84
N LYS A 178 -15.20 -22.64 -10.55
CA LYS A 178 -15.64 -21.61 -9.60
C LYS A 178 -14.55 -20.57 -9.31
N GLY A 179 -13.29 -20.89 -9.55
CA GLY A 179 -12.17 -20.03 -9.25
C GLY A 179 -10.82 -20.74 -9.28
N VAL A 180 -9.87 -20.17 -8.56
CA VAL A 180 -8.53 -20.72 -8.41
C VAL A 180 -8.16 -20.92 -6.95
N TYR A 181 -7.24 -21.85 -6.71
CA TYR A 181 -6.59 -22.00 -5.41
C TYR A 181 -5.16 -21.51 -5.55
N VAL A 182 -4.71 -20.70 -4.59
CA VAL A 182 -3.36 -20.14 -4.58
C VAL A 182 -2.60 -20.60 -3.35
N SER A 183 -1.30 -20.85 -3.52
CA SER A 183 -0.36 -21.13 -2.43
C SER A 183 0.91 -20.30 -2.64
N GLY A 184 1.63 -20.03 -1.56
CA GLY A 184 2.88 -19.30 -1.55
C GLY A 184 2.94 -18.23 -0.46
N ALA A 185 3.92 -17.33 -0.55
CA ALA A 185 4.11 -16.31 0.46
C ALA A 185 4.37 -14.94 -0.15
N LYS A 186 3.85 -13.92 0.54
CA LYS A 186 4.08 -12.50 0.24
C LYS A 186 4.76 -11.84 1.45
N ALA A 187 5.87 -11.16 1.21
CA ALA A 187 6.66 -10.49 2.25
C ALA A 187 6.41 -8.97 2.29
N HIS A 188 6.51 -8.38 3.48
CA HIS A 188 6.37 -6.93 3.69
C HIS A 188 5.05 -6.35 3.19
N GLN A 189 3.93 -6.96 3.59
CA GLN A 189 2.60 -6.50 3.19
C GLN A 189 2.09 -5.43 4.15
N THR A 190 2.23 -4.18 3.74
CA THR A 190 1.85 -3.01 4.53
C THR A 190 0.34 -2.92 4.70
N GLY A 191 -0.15 -2.85 5.92
CA GLY A 191 -1.56 -2.61 6.25
C GLY A 191 -2.51 -3.78 5.96
N CYS A 192 -2.01 -4.96 5.59
CA CYS A 192 -2.87 -6.09 5.25
C CYS A 192 -3.79 -6.51 6.40
N LEU A 193 -3.28 -6.55 7.65
CA LEU A 193 -4.07 -6.91 8.83
C LEU A 193 -5.16 -5.89 9.18
N ASN A 194 -4.94 -4.63 8.81
CA ASN A 194 -5.83 -3.51 9.13
C ASN A 194 -6.84 -3.23 8.00
N SER A 195 -6.79 -4.02 6.92
CA SER A 195 -7.69 -3.95 5.76
C SER A 195 -8.88 -4.89 5.91
N HIS A 196 -9.85 -4.76 5.02
CA HIS A 196 -10.99 -5.70 4.91
C HIS A 196 -10.76 -6.72 3.80
N TRP A 197 -10.14 -6.27 2.71
CA TRP A 197 -9.76 -7.06 1.56
C TRP A 197 -8.29 -6.81 1.23
N MET A 198 -7.66 -7.75 0.59
CA MET A 198 -6.36 -7.55 -0.04
C MET A 198 -6.41 -7.90 -1.52
N VAL A 199 -5.61 -7.17 -2.31
CA VAL A 199 -5.31 -7.50 -3.71
C VAL A 199 -3.96 -8.20 -3.74
N VAL A 200 -3.93 -9.39 -4.34
CA VAL A 200 -2.69 -10.10 -4.66
C VAL A 200 -2.28 -9.81 -6.09
N MET A 201 -1.00 -9.57 -6.34
CA MET A 201 -0.46 -9.35 -7.69
C MET A 201 1.03 -9.70 -7.77
N PRO A 202 1.54 -10.07 -8.96
CA PRO A 202 2.97 -10.28 -9.18
C PRO A 202 3.73 -8.94 -9.15
N THR A 203 5.03 -8.98 -8.81
CA THR A 203 5.90 -7.80 -8.75
C THR A 203 7.13 -7.89 -9.66
N LEU A 204 7.09 -8.74 -10.67
CA LEU A 204 8.19 -8.92 -11.60
C LEU A 204 7.68 -9.22 -13.01
N ARG A 205 8.58 -9.08 -13.99
CA ARG A 205 8.33 -9.57 -15.33
C ARG A 205 8.30 -11.10 -15.31
N LEU A 206 7.29 -11.69 -15.94
CA LEU A 206 7.07 -13.14 -16.04
C LEU A 206 7.28 -13.62 -17.49
N THR A 207 7.55 -14.90 -17.62
CA THR A 207 7.63 -15.63 -18.89
C THR A 207 6.47 -16.60 -19.02
N GLU A 208 6.35 -17.31 -20.14
CA GLU A 208 5.30 -18.30 -20.37
C GLU A 208 5.35 -19.45 -19.35
N GLU A 209 6.55 -19.84 -18.94
CA GLU A 209 6.78 -20.88 -17.93
C GLU A 209 6.31 -20.43 -16.53
N ASP A 210 6.21 -19.11 -16.31
CA ASP A 210 5.76 -18.52 -15.05
C ASP A 210 4.25 -18.21 -15.04
N LYS A 211 3.45 -18.66 -16.00
CA LYS A 211 2.04 -18.25 -16.12
C LYS A 211 1.19 -18.55 -14.88
N ASP A 212 1.55 -19.56 -14.08
CA ASP A 212 0.84 -19.84 -12.83
C ASP A 212 1.11 -18.82 -11.73
N TYR A 213 2.19 -18.03 -11.86
CA TYR A 213 2.51 -16.88 -11.00
C TYR A 213 1.87 -15.58 -11.51
N ALA A 214 1.31 -15.57 -12.72
CA ALA A 214 0.59 -14.44 -13.30
C ALA A 214 -0.85 -14.40 -12.79
N ILE A 215 -1.02 -14.23 -11.48
CA ILE A 215 -2.32 -14.14 -10.82
C ILE A 215 -2.53 -12.77 -10.20
N VAL A 216 -3.66 -12.15 -10.53
CA VAL A 216 -4.17 -10.96 -9.84
C VAL A 216 -5.59 -11.24 -9.40
N GLY A 217 -5.85 -11.06 -8.14
CA GLY A 217 -7.17 -11.23 -7.57
C GLY A 217 -7.35 -10.50 -6.27
N ALA A 218 -8.59 -10.46 -5.78
CA ALA A 218 -8.94 -9.90 -4.49
C ALA A 218 -9.57 -10.97 -3.60
N LEU A 219 -9.29 -10.89 -2.31
CA LEU A 219 -9.85 -11.79 -1.30
C LEU A 219 -10.02 -11.08 0.04
N PRO A 220 -11.03 -11.47 0.85
CA PRO A 220 -11.13 -11.03 2.23
C PRO A 220 -9.87 -11.45 3.01
N ILE A 221 -9.42 -10.59 3.92
CA ILE A 221 -8.23 -10.91 4.73
C ILE A 221 -8.46 -12.08 5.70
N GLU A 222 -9.72 -12.46 5.93
CA GLU A 222 -10.15 -13.57 6.79
C GLU A 222 -10.33 -14.87 6.02
N SER A 223 -9.89 -14.93 4.75
CA SER A 223 -10.04 -16.15 3.93
C SER A 223 -9.32 -17.32 4.57
N ASP A 224 -9.97 -18.49 4.55
CA ASP A 224 -9.38 -19.72 5.06
C ASP A 224 -8.04 -20.02 4.38
N GLY A 225 -7.07 -20.50 5.14
CA GLY A 225 -5.73 -20.84 4.66
C GLY A 225 -4.74 -19.67 4.69
N ILE A 226 -5.12 -18.49 5.21
CA ILE A 226 -4.21 -17.36 5.36
C ILE A 226 -3.62 -17.33 6.78
N THR A 227 -2.29 -17.21 6.84
CA THR A 227 -1.56 -16.97 8.08
C THR A 227 -0.71 -15.70 7.93
N TYR A 228 -0.75 -14.85 8.96
CA TYR A 228 0.02 -13.62 9.03
C TYR A 228 1.16 -13.76 10.02
N ILE A 229 2.38 -13.46 9.60
CA ILE A 229 3.53 -13.31 10.49
C ILE A 229 3.81 -11.82 10.60
N TYR A 230 3.48 -11.25 11.76
CA TYR A 230 3.63 -9.81 11.99
C TYR A 230 5.10 -9.43 12.03
N GLY A 231 5.48 -8.46 11.21
CA GLY A 231 6.83 -7.94 11.12
C GLY A 231 7.15 -7.00 12.29
N ARG A 232 8.42 -7.00 12.70
CA ARG A 232 8.90 -6.09 13.73
C ARG A 232 8.78 -4.63 13.30
N GLN A 233 8.24 -3.79 14.16
CA GLN A 233 8.14 -2.34 13.97
C GLN A 233 9.21 -1.62 14.80
N SER A 234 9.58 -0.41 14.39
CA SER A 234 10.61 0.39 15.08
C SER A 234 10.23 0.80 16.52
N CYS A 235 8.94 0.80 16.82
CA CYS A 235 8.39 1.17 18.14
C CYS A 235 7.86 -0.01 18.95
N ASP A 236 8.01 -1.25 18.49
CA ASP A 236 7.38 -2.42 19.09
C ASP A 236 7.81 -2.70 20.54
N THR A 237 9.12 -2.70 20.79
CA THR A 237 9.65 -2.95 22.14
C THR A 237 9.43 -1.76 23.07
N ARG A 238 9.54 -0.54 22.58
CA ARG A 238 9.38 0.69 23.36
C ARG A 238 7.98 0.86 23.93
N SER A 239 6.94 0.46 23.21
CA SER A 239 5.57 0.51 23.70
C SER A 239 5.32 -0.46 24.87
N MET A 240 6.21 -1.43 25.08
CA MET A 240 6.15 -2.41 26.15
C MET A 240 7.08 -2.08 27.33
N GLU A 241 7.96 -1.08 27.19
CA GLU A 241 8.87 -0.66 28.24
C GLU A 241 8.13 0.18 29.29
N PRO A 242 8.41 -0.01 30.60
CA PRO A 242 7.83 0.83 31.65
C PRO A 242 8.43 2.24 31.60
N GLY A 243 7.58 3.25 31.79
CA GLY A 243 8.01 4.65 31.89
C GLY A 243 7.36 5.56 30.86
N GLU A 244 7.70 6.83 30.95
CA GLU A 244 7.16 7.90 30.08
C GLU A 244 8.19 8.46 29.10
N TYR A 245 9.45 8.04 29.22
CA TYR A 245 10.58 8.55 28.43
C TYR A 245 10.96 7.56 27.33
N ASP A 246 11.41 8.09 26.20
CA ASP A 246 11.92 7.35 25.05
C ASP A 246 10.97 6.27 24.46
N VAL A 247 9.68 6.48 24.61
CA VAL A 247 8.65 5.53 24.14
C VAL A 247 8.40 5.62 22.63
N GLY A 248 9.04 6.56 21.93
CA GLY A 248 8.84 6.79 20.50
C GLY A 248 7.41 7.22 20.17
N ASN A 249 6.90 6.84 19.01
CA ASN A 249 5.52 7.11 18.61
C ASN A 249 4.60 5.99 19.16
N LYS A 250 4.10 6.18 20.36
CA LYS A 250 3.22 5.20 21.03
C LYS A 250 1.78 5.19 20.53
N TYR A 251 1.38 6.22 19.77
CA TYR A 251 -0.02 6.38 19.33
C TYR A 251 -0.25 5.82 17.93
N PHE A 252 0.77 5.87 17.07
CA PHE A 252 0.68 5.46 15.69
C PHE A 252 1.89 4.62 15.29
N ALA A 253 1.65 3.56 14.51
CA ALA A 253 2.70 2.73 13.95
C ALA A 253 2.36 2.31 12.52
N GLY A 254 3.37 1.96 11.73
CA GLY A 254 3.18 1.20 10.50
C GLY A 254 2.87 -0.26 10.82
N GLN A 255 2.33 -1.00 9.87
CA GLN A 255 2.14 -2.44 9.97
C GLN A 255 2.74 -3.11 8.73
N GLU A 256 3.59 -4.09 8.98
CA GLU A 256 4.15 -4.97 7.96
C GLU A 256 3.93 -6.42 8.40
N ALA A 257 3.52 -7.28 7.48
CA ALA A 257 3.44 -8.70 7.76
C ALA A 257 3.91 -9.52 6.55
N MET A 258 4.44 -10.70 6.80
CA MET A 258 4.48 -11.76 5.83
C MET A 258 3.11 -12.42 5.81
N VAL A 259 2.59 -12.69 4.62
CA VAL A 259 1.32 -13.38 4.42
C VAL A 259 1.60 -14.72 3.75
N ILE A 260 1.20 -15.79 4.41
CA ILE A 260 1.33 -17.16 3.90
C ILE A 260 -0.04 -17.60 3.42
N PHE A 261 -0.09 -18.13 2.20
CA PHE A 261 -1.28 -18.67 1.57
C PHE A 261 -1.12 -20.18 1.45
N ASP A 262 -1.99 -20.92 2.09
CA ASP A 262 -2.05 -22.36 2.01
C ASP A 262 -3.37 -22.79 1.35
N ASN A 263 -3.32 -23.05 0.05
CA ASN A 263 -4.45 -23.50 -0.75
C ASN A 263 -5.70 -22.60 -0.63
N VAL A 264 -5.48 -21.27 -0.66
CA VAL A 264 -6.52 -20.25 -0.49
C VAL A 264 -7.36 -20.12 -1.76
N PHE A 265 -8.68 -20.14 -1.63
CA PHE A 265 -9.61 -20.04 -2.76
C PHE A 265 -9.91 -18.60 -3.14
N ILE A 266 -9.77 -18.26 -4.42
CA ILE A 266 -10.20 -16.99 -5.02
C ILE A 266 -11.32 -17.27 -6.03
N PRO A 267 -12.55 -16.79 -5.78
CA PRO A 267 -13.67 -16.93 -6.71
C PRO A 267 -13.42 -16.22 -8.05
N ASN A 268 -13.98 -16.76 -9.14
CA ASN A 268 -13.80 -16.19 -10.49
C ASN A 268 -14.20 -14.71 -10.61
N GLU A 269 -15.16 -14.25 -9.84
CA GLU A 269 -15.62 -12.86 -9.82
C GLU A 269 -14.58 -11.87 -9.27
N TYR A 270 -13.61 -12.35 -8.50
CA TYR A 270 -12.55 -11.56 -7.91
C TYR A 270 -11.18 -11.82 -8.56
N ILE A 271 -11.14 -12.43 -9.73
CA ILE A 271 -9.92 -12.67 -10.51
C ILE A 271 -9.85 -11.62 -11.63
N PHE A 272 -8.72 -10.91 -11.69
CA PHE A 272 -8.48 -9.81 -12.61
C PHE A 272 -7.32 -10.06 -13.59
N MET A 273 -6.57 -11.15 -13.41
CA MET A 273 -5.58 -11.72 -14.33
C MET A 273 -5.34 -13.18 -13.92
N ASN A 274 -5.22 -14.13 -14.86
CA ASN A 274 -5.01 -15.54 -14.55
C ASN A 274 -4.24 -16.23 -15.68
N GLY A 275 -2.96 -15.90 -15.80
CA GLY A 275 -2.05 -16.51 -16.77
C GLY A 275 -1.58 -15.57 -17.90
N GLU A 276 -2.07 -14.34 -17.98
CA GLU A 276 -1.64 -13.32 -18.93
C GLU A 276 -0.30 -12.72 -18.48
N TYR A 277 0.74 -13.57 -18.44
CA TYR A 277 2.07 -13.29 -17.90
C TYR A 277 2.75 -12.07 -18.54
N ASP A 278 2.48 -11.78 -19.80
CA ASP A 278 3.02 -10.67 -20.56
C ASP A 278 2.50 -9.29 -20.07
N PHE A 279 1.40 -9.26 -19.29
CA PHE A 279 0.91 -8.06 -18.62
C PHE A 279 1.51 -7.84 -17.23
N ALA A 280 2.22 -8.80 -16.65
CA ALA A 280 2.80 -8.65 -15.33
C ALA A 280 3.76 -7.46 -15.22
N ALA A 281 4.64 -7.27 -16.22
CA ALA A 281 5.56 -6.13 -16.25
C ALA A 281 4.83 -4.78 -16.36
N MET A 282 3.79 -4.67 -17.19
CA MET A 282 2.97 -3.47 -17.32
C MET A 282 2.26 -3.14 -16.01
N LEU A 283 1.73 -4.16 -15.32
CA LEU A 283 1.07 -3.97 -14.03
C LEU A 283 2.04 -3.40 -12.99
N VAL A 284 3.24 -3.97 -12.91
CA VAL A 284 4.30 -3.47 -12.00
C VAL A 284 4.67 -2.02 -12.33
N GLU A 285 4.85 -1.69 -13.62
CA GLU A 285 5.16 -0.34 -14.07
C GLU A 285 4.07 0.65 -13.64
N ARG A 286 2.80 0.35 -13.93
CA ARG A 286 1.67 1.22 -13.58
C ARG A 286 1.50 1.38 -12.07
N PHE A 287 1.55 0.29 -11.34
CA PHE A 287 1.54 0.34 -9.89
C PHE A 287 2.69 1.20 -9.35
N THR A 288 3.90 1.00 -9.88
CA THR A 288 5.08 1.76 -9.45
C THR A 288 4.95 3.25 -9.77
N CYS A 289 4.34 3.63 -10.90
CA CYS A 289 4.06 5.04 -11.20
C CYS A 289 3.26 5.70 -10.08
N TYR A 290 2.12 5.13 -9.71
CA TYR A 290 1.29 5.66 -8.63
C TYR A 290 2.00 5.60 -7.28
N HIS A 291 2.60 4.45 -6.95
CA HIS A 291 3.18 4.22 -5.62
C HIS A 291 4.40 5.11 -5.33
N ARG A 292 5.23 5.41 -6.33
CA ARG A 292 6.34 6.37 -6.16
C ARG A 292 5.85 7.78 -5.91
N ARG A 293 4.82 8.22 -6.61
CA ARG A 293 4.18 9.49 -6.33
C ARG A 293 3.62 9.51 -4.90
N SER A 294 3.03 8.43 -4.46
CA SER A 294 2.49 8.28 -3.09
C SER A 294 3.54 8.43 -1.99
N TYR A 295 4.84 8.42 -2.32
CA TYR A 295 5.92 8.73 -1.37
C TYR A 295 5.90 10.16 -0.82
N VAL A 296 5.06 11.03 -1.33
CA VAL A 296 4.79 12.34 -0.71
C VAL A 296 4.29 12.23 0.75
N CYS A 297 3.78 11.08 1.17
CA CYS A 297 3.50 10.80 2.57
C CYS A 297 4.77 10.92 3.44
N LYS A 298 5.95 10.63 2.88
CA LYS A 298 7.25 10.76 3.56
C LYS A 298 7.61 12.23 3.80
N ALA A 299 7.15 13.15 2.93
CA ALA A 299 7.33 14.57 3.19
C ALA A 299 6.56 15.00 4.45
N GLY A 300 5.35 14.46 4.69
CA GLY A 300 4.62 14.71 5.94
C GLY A 300 5.35 14.17 7.18
N VAL A 301 5.90 12.96 7.12
CA VAL A 301 6.74 12.41 8.20
C VAL A 301 8.02 13.23 8.35
N GLY A 302 8.63 13.67 7.25
CA GLY A 302 9.80 14.54 7.23
C GLY A 302 9.53 15.89 7.92
N ASP A 303 8.35 16.48 7.75
CA ASP A 303 7.94 17.69 8.46
C ASP A 303 8.00 17.51 10.00
N VAL A 304 7.52 16.36 10.49
CA VAL A 304 7.60 16.00 11.91
C VAL A 304 9.04 15.85 12.38
N MET A 305 9.89 15.17 11.58
CA MET A 305 11.31 15.00 11.89
C MET A 305 12.07 16.32 11.91
N ILE A 306 11.78 17.24 10.98
CA ILE A 306 12.38 18.57 10.92
C ILE A 306 11.96 19.38 12.14
N GLY A 307 10.68 19.34 12.50
CA GLY A 307 10.17 19.99 13.71
C GLY A 307 10.87 19.46 14.97
N ALA A 308 10.99 18.14 15.11
CA ALA A 308 11.69 17.52 16.24
C ALA A 308 13.18 17.92 16.28
N ALA A 309 13.88 17.93 15.13
CA ALA A 309 15.27 18.34 15.05
C ALA A 309 15.46 19.81 15.42
N ALA A 310 14.56 20.71 15.01
CA ALA A 310 14.58 22.12 15.38
C ALA A 310 14.35 22.31 16.89
N THR A 311 13.34 21.62 17.44
CA THR A 311 13.01 21.69 18.86
C THR A 311 14.15 21.18 19.75
N ILE A 312 14.82 20.07 19.38
CA ILE A 312 15.93 19.58 20.17
C ILE A 312 17.16 20.49 20.08
N ALA A 313 17.35 21.16 18.93
CA ALA A 313 18.39 22.17 18.79
C ALA A 313 18.15 23.38 19.71
N GLU A 314 16.89 23.84 19.81
CA GLU A 314 16.47 24.91 20.71
C GLU A 314 16.68 24.53 22.18
N TYR A 315 16.25 23.33 22.59
CA TYR A 315 16.43 22.85 23.96
C TYR A 315 17.89 22.77 24.38
N ASN A 316 18.82 22.53 23.42
CA ASN A 316 20.25 22.54 23.66
C ASN A 316 20.92 23.91 23.48
N GLY A 317 20.19 24.96 23.12
CA GLY A 317 20.73 26.31 22.88
C GLY A 317 21.70 26.39 21.70
N VAL A 318 21.54 25.53 20.69
CA VAL A 318 22.43 25.43 19.52
C VAL A 318 21.74 25.75 18.19
N GLU A 319 20.49 26.20 18.22
CA GLU A 319 19.67 26.52 17.05
C GLU A 319 20.30 27.59 16.14
N ASN A 320 21.15 28.45 16.68
CA ASN A 320 21.86 29.50 15.95
C ASN A 320 23.26 29.09 15.45
N LYS A 321 23.72 27.85 15.72
CA LYS A 321 25.01 27.38 15.24
C LYS A 321 24.95 27.05 13.75
N SER A 322 25.95 27.51 12.97
CA SER A 322 25.95 27.38 11.50
C SER A 322 25.78 25.91 11.03
N HIS A 323 26.54 24.99 11.62
CA HIS A 323 26.49 23.57 11.27
C HIS A 323 25.14 22.91 11.59
N ILE A 324 24.42 23.38 12.61
CA ILE A 324 23.03 22.90 12.92
C ILE A 324 22.06 23.47 11.89
N ARG A 325 22.14 24.79 11.62
CA ARG A 325 21.29 25.44 10.61
C ARG A 325 21.49 24.85 9.23
N GLU A 326 22.71 24.53 8.82
CA GLU A 326 23.00 23.87 7.55
C GLU A 326 22.29 22.52 7.45
N LYS A 327 22.27 21.71 8.53
CA LYS A 327 21.55 20.43 8.54
C LYS A 327 20.03 20.60 8.46
N LEU A 328 19.47 21.56 9.17
CA LEU A 328 18.03 21.87 9.08
C LEU A 328 17.63 22.34 7.68
N VAL A 329 18.49 23.16 7.03
CA VAL A 329 18.28 23.60 5.64
C VAL A 329 18.35 22.41 4.69
N GLU A 330 19.32 21.51 4.86
CA GLU A 330 19.44 20.28 4.05
C GLU A 330 18.20 19.40 4.19
N MET A 331 17.71 19.16 5.42
CA MET A 331 16.48 18.40 5.68
C MET A 331 15.28 19.03 4.97
N ASN A 332 15.08 20.36 5.12
CA ASN A 332 14.01 21.08 4.45
C ASN A 332 14.09 20.96 2.92
N LYS A 333 15.30 21.17 2.35
CA LYS A 333 15.52 21.07 0.91
C LYS A 333 15.14 19.68 0.38
N LEU A 334 15.60 18.61 1.04
CA LEU A 334 15.30 17.24 0.64
C LEU A 334 13.80 16.95 0.75
N ASN A 335 13.18 17.36 1.85
CA ASN A 335 11.77 17.13 2.12
C ASN A 335 10.85 17.84 1.10
N GLU A 336 11.10 19.13 0.85
CA GLU A 336 10.36 19.90 -0.16
C GLU A 336 10.64 19.40 -1.58
N THR A 337 11.83 18.87 -1.88
CA THR A 337 12.13 18.25 -3.17
C THR A 337 11.26 17.01 -3.40
N ILE A 338 11.09 16.15 -2.39
CA ILE A 338 10.21 14.96 -2.46
C ILE A 338 8.77 15.41 -2.76
N TYR A 339 8.27 16.41 -2.05
CA TYR A 339 6.92 16.90 -2.24
C TYR A 339 6.72 17.55 -3.62
N ALA A 340 7.63 18.45 -4.01
CA ALA A 340 7.57 19.16 -5.29
C ALA A 340 7.63 18.20 -6.48
N THR A 341 8.46 17.15 -6.42
CA THR A 341 8.53 16.13 -7.48
C THR A 341 7.24 15.30 -7.57
N GLY A 342 6.60 14.99 -6.44
CA GLY A 342 5.29 14.34 -6.42
C GLY A 342 4.19 15.21 -7.07
N ILE A 343 4.18 16.51 -6.77
CA ILE A 343 3.26 17.49 -7.38
C ILE A 343 3.52 17.60 -8.89
N ALA A 344 4.77 17.80 -9.31
CA ALA A 344 5.13 17.90 -10.73
C ALA A 344 4.75 16.62 -11.50
N SER A 345 5.00 15.45 -10.91
CA SER A 345 4.61 14.15 -11.47
C SER A 345 3.09 14.06 -11.69
N SER A 346 2.30 14.56 -10.75
CA SER A 346 0.83 14.55 -10.83
C SER A 346 0.31 15.50 -11.92
N LEU A 347 0.87 16.71 -12.00
CA LEU A 347 0.43 17.71 -12.98
C LEU A 347 0.82 17.35 -14.43
N GLN A 348 1.91 16.61 -14.63
CA GLN A 348 2.39 16.16 -15.93
C GLN A 348 1.94 14.73 -16.28
N GLY A 349 0.93 14.22 -15.59
CA GLY A 349 0.31 12.95 -15.91
C GLY A 349 -0.47 12.97 -17.22
N LYS A 350 -1.05 11.82 -17.55
CA LYS A 350 -1.84 11.64 -18.77
C LYS A 350 -2.99 10.66 -18.54
N GLU A 351 -4.00 10.77 -19.38
CA GLU A 351 -5.08 9.80 -19.43
C GLU A 351 -4.60 8.46 -19.99
N THR A 352 -5.09 7.36 -19.44
CA THR A 352 -4.86 6.00 -19.94
C THR A 352 -5.97 5.61 -20.91
N LYS A 353 -5.83 4.47 -21.60
CA LYS A 353 -6.88 3.96 -22.50
C LYS A 353 -8.21 3.67 -21.81
N SER A 354 -8.20 3.37 -20.51
CA SER A 354 -9.41 3.12 -19.72
C SER A 354 -10.07 4.39 -19.15
N GLY A 355 -9.52 5.57 -19.45
CA GLY A 355 -10.06 6.86 -19.00
C GLY A 355 -9.58 7.32 -17.62
N ASN A 356 -8.82 6.50 -16.86
CA ASN A 356 -8.22 7.00 -15.63
C ASN A 356 -6.90 7.74 -15.89
N PHE A 357 -6.47 8.56 -14.93
CA PHE A 357 -5.32 9.43 -15.08
C PHE A 357 -4.09 8.87 -14.35
N ILE A 358 -2.97 8.72 -15.06
CA ILE A 358 -1.70 8.24 -14.51
C ILE A 358 -0.66 9.34 -14.46
N ASN A 359 0.07 9.43 -13.35
CA ASN A 359 1.15 10.41 -13.18
C ASN A 359 2.39 10.07 -14.01
N CYS A 360 3.24 11.08 -14.24
CA CYS A 360 4.51 10.91 -14.94
C CYS A 360 5.56 10.24 -14.03
N LEU A 361 6.23 9.19 -14.54
CA LEU A 361 7.24 8.47 -13.77
C LEU A 361 8.55 9.28 -13.57
N LEU A 362 8.90 10.15 -14.49
CA LEU A 362 10.18 10.87 -14.50
C LEU A 362 10.44 11.75 -13.28
N TYR A 363 9.37 12.18 -12.59
CA TYR A 363 9.46 13.08 -11.43
C TYR A 363 9.26 12.38 -10.08
N THR A 364 9.06 11.07 -10.10
CA THR A 364 9.01 10.30 -8.85
C THR A 364 10.43 9.97 -8.42
N SER A 365 10.71 10.13 -7.11
CA SER A 365 12.06 9.97 -6.54
C SER A 365 12.85 8.82 -7.18
N PRO A 366 13.98 9.08 -7.82
CA PRO A 366 14.78 8.01 -8.40
C PRO A 366 15.34 7.13 -7.28
N SER A 367 14.92 5.87 -7.25
CA SER A 367 15.59 4.87 -6.42
C SER A 367 16.71 4.24 -7.24
N PRO A 368 17.92 4.11 -6.70
CA PRO A 368 18.98 3.36 -7.37
C PRO A 368 18.63 1.91 -7.68
N ARG A 369 17.54 1.39 -7.08
CA ARG A 369 17.02 0.04 -7.35
C ARG A 369 16.17 -0.05 -8.61
N ASP A 370 15.71 1.08 -9.12
CA ASP A 370 14.76 1.12 -10.23
C ASP A 370 15.44 1.34 -11.57
N ASP A 371 16.70 1.71 -11.55
CA ASP A 371 17.51 1.91 -12.74
C ASP A 371 18.43 0.70 -12.94
N ALA A 372 17.92 -0.30 -13.67
CA ALA A 372 18.74 -1.43 -14.10
C ALA A 372 19.90 -0.99 -15.01
N THR A 373 19.94 0.27 -15.42
CA THR A 373 20.98 0.88 -16.26
C THR A 373 21.90 1.83 -15.51
N SER A 374 21.55 2.29 -14.29
CA SER A 374 22.44 3.12 -13.49
C SER A 374 23.51 2.27 -12.82
N ARG A 375 24.60 2.01 -13.53
CA ARG A 375 25.85 1.62 -12.90
C ARG A 375 26.39 2.82 -12.15
N MET A 376 26.13 2.89 -10.85
CA MET A 376 26.95 3.76 -10.00
C MET A 376 28.40 3.29 -10.10
N PRO A 377 29.36 4.19 -10.34
CA PRO A 377 30.76 3.82 -10.25
C PRO A 377 31.05 3.29 -8.84
N SER A 378 31.69 2.13 -8.74
CA SER A 378 32.11 1.51 -7.48
C SER A 378 33.32 2.22 -6.90
N SER A 379 33.24 3.54 -6.72
CA SER A 379 34.33 4.28 -6.06
C SER A 379 33.83 5.64 -5.59
N ALA A 380 33.35 5.67 -4.37
CA ALA A 380 33.53 6.78 -3.43
C ALA A 380 33.25 6.27 -2.03
#